data_7a2a7e3c307a2e23927ff7ab9f8391c4
#
_entry.id   7a2a7e3c307a2e23927ff7ab9f8391c4
#
_cell.length_a   1.000
_cell.length_b   1.000
_cell.length_c   1.000
_cell.angle_alpha   90.00
_cell.angle_beta   90.00
_cell.angle_gamma   90.00
#
_symmetry.space_group_name_H-M   'P 1'
#
loop_
_entity.id
_entity.type
_entity.pdbx_description
1 polymer ?
#
loop_
_entity_poly.entity_id
_entity_poly.type
_entity_poly.pdbx_seq_one_letter_code
_entity_poly.pdbx_strand_id
1 'polypeptide(L)'
;MGKVKVEDIKIANERFREDYGAIEELAVSIQRYGLLHPIVVDDQLNLIAGERRLKAHKLLGITEIEVKQLKDMTPLECREIEIEENLKRKDFTWQEEVKAKSEIDKIKRELYGSATKGHGGGWGIRDTADSTGDSIGTVSRDLRLAKAIEEYPELANEGSKDAAWKMFNRKRERSLIDELAERTKIEIDTKCIVCGNNEVEMRKLKQNTFDLIFTDPQYAIGLDKDFKSIDAWAGKVYKQDDEIERVMNNISIVVRECYRVLKDDRHMYLWFGIQHYEYLLKLIRDAGFNVNPVPLIWHKSGGGGAGGSEYAYASNYEACFFCMKGRRSLNKLGQSNVWLEPRVAPQRKVHPTEKPRTLIRKMIEQSSQVGELVGDPYGGSFSTVISALEMKRNAWGCDIDKEYCNQGVLKLENLKKGEGEVEMQVGGGGEGESI
;
A
#
# COMPACT_ATOMS: atom_id res chain seq x y z
N MET A 1 7.59 35.55 37.59
CA MET A 1 8.21 35.90 36.30
C MET A 1 9.43 36.73 36.62
N GLY A 2 10.56 36.40 36.07
CA GLY A 2 11.82 37.12 36.27
C GLY A 2 12.50 37.34 34.92
N LYS A 3 13.50 38.25 34.92
CA LYS A 3 14.40 38.42 33.78
C LYS A 3 15.72 37.73 34.10
N VAL A 4 16.26 37.03 33.11
CA VAL A 4 17.56 36.38 33.20
C VAL A 4 18.40 36.75 31.98
N LYS A 5 19.71 36.66 32.11
CA LYS A 5 20.59 36.91 30.97
C LYS A 5 20.45 35.82 29.94
N VAL A 6 20.39 36.22 28.67
CA VAL A 6 20.26 35.31 27.52
C VAL A 6 21.44 34.32 27.45
N GLU A 7 22.64 34.73 27.88
CA GLU A 7 23.86 33.93 27.92
C GLU A 7 23.83 32.83 28.98
N ASP A 8 23.07 32.99 30.07
CA ASP A 8 22.98 32.02 31.16
C ASP A 8 22.03 30.85 30.85
N ILE A 9 21.23 31.00 29.77
CA ILE A 9 20.24 29.97 29.41
C ILE A 9 20.91 28.83 28.62
N LYS A 10 20.79 27.64 29.17
CA LYS A 10 21.34 26.40 28.60
C LYS A 10 20.32 25.77 27.68
N ILE A 11 20.76 25.34 26.50
CA ILE A 11 19.93 24.59 25.51
C ILE A 11 20.46 23.18 25.47
N ALA A 12 19.58 22.15 25.63
CA ALA A 12 19.94 20.75 25.48
C ALA A 12 20.34 20.45 24.05
N ASN A 13 21.30 19.52 23.87
CA ASN A 13 21.80 19.15 22.53
C ASN A 13 20.75 18.37 21.71
N GLU A 14 19.82 17.67 22.36
CA GLU A 14 18.76 16.88 21.72
C GLU A 14 17.41 17.58 21.92
N ARG A 15 17.10 18.48 21.00
CA ARG A 15 15.80 19.15 20.99
C ARG A 15 14.86 18.44 20.04
N PHE A 16 13.56 18.44 20.39
CA PHE A 16 12.54 17.80 19.58
C PHE A 16 12.39 18.45 18.19
N ARG A 17 12.60 19.77 18.11
CA ARG A 17 12.44 20.54 16.88
C ARG A 17 13.78 20.80 16.20
N GLU A 18 13.87 20.45 14.91
CA GLU A 18 15.06 20.68 14.06
C GLU A 18 14.91 21.96 13.19
N ASP A 19 13.70 22.23 12.68
CA ASP A 19 13.41 23.43 11.88
C ASP A 19 12.66 24.49 12.70
N TYR A 20 13.23 25.69 12.78
CA TYR A 20 12.70 26.83 13.53
C TYR A 20 11.96 27.85 12.66
N GLY A 21 11.89 27.66 11.33
CA GLY A 21 11.28 28.60 10.39
C GLY A 21 11.90 29.99 10.42
N ALA A 22 11.19 31.02 9.91
CA ALA A 22 11.67 32.39 9.83
C ALA A 22 11.81 33.01 11.21
N ILE A 23 13.02 32.95 11.79
CA ILE A 23 13.35 33.60 13.08
C ILE A 23 13.42 35.11 12.93
N GLU A 24 13.84 35.63 11.78
CA GLU A 24 13.95 37.03 11.43
C GLU A 24 12.61 37.76 11.54
N GLU A 25 11.53 37.15 11.05
CA GLU A 25 10.18 37.73 11.17
C GLU A 25 9.73 37.83 12.65
N LEU A 26 10.05 36.80 13.42
CA LEU A 26 9.78 36.81 14.85
C LEU A 26 10.63 37.89 15.60
N ALA A 27 11.89 38.07 15.19
CA ALA A 27 12.74 39.09 15.73
C ALA A 27 12.18 40.50 15.48
N VAL A 28 11.73 40.79 14.25
CA VAL A 28 11.05 42.04 13.89
C VAL A 28 9.80 42.26 14.75
N SER A 29 9.00 41.20 14.95
CA SER A 29 7.82 41.27 15.81
C SER A 29 8.18 41.58 17.28
N ILE A 30 9.19 40.90 17.81
CA ILE A 30 9.68 41.13 19.19
C ILE A 30 10.25 42.53 19.34
N GLN A 31 10.96 43.04 18.36
CA GLN A 31 11.50 44.42 18.38
C GLN A 31 10.38 45.45 18.42
N ARG A 32 9.25 45.19 17.73
CA ARG A 32 8.13 46.13 17.63
C ARG A 32 7.17 46.07 18.81
N TYR A 33 6.89 44.89 19.33
CA TYR A 33 5.83 44.69 20.32
C TYR A 33 6.31 44.14 21.67
N GLY A 34 7.61 43.86 21.80
CA GLY A 34 8.17 43.16 22.95
C GLY A 34 7.89 41.66 22.95
N LEU A 35 8.35 40.98 23.97
CA LEU A 35 8.10 39.54 24.16
C LEU A 35 6.71 39.35 24.79
N LEU A 36 5.75 38.91 23.99
CA LEU A 36 4.36 38.69 24.42
C LEU A 36 4.21 37.53 25.42
N HIS A 37 5.04 36.50 25.27
CA HIS A 37 5.02 35.30 26.11
C HIS A 37 6.44 34.97 26.56
N PRO A 38 6.71 34.83 27.87
CA PRO A 38 8.03 34.48 28.39
C PRO A 38 8.44 33.09 27.88
N ILE A 39 9.75 32.84 27.85
CA ILE A 39 10.28 31.49 27.69
C ILE A 39 10.16 30.70 28.99
N VAL A 40 10.18 29.36 28.89
CA VAL A 40 10.08 28.49 30.08
C VAL A 40 11.44 27.84 30.33
N VAL A 41 11.92 27.94 31.56
CA VAL A 41 13.19 27.32 32.02
C VAL A 41 12.97 26.58 33.33
N ASP A 42 13.86 25.63 33.64
CA ASP A 42 13.91 24.99 34.95
C ASP A 42 14.65 25.84 35.98
N ASP A 43 14.89 25.32 37.17
CA ASP A 43 15.63 25.97 38.28
C ASP A 43 17.12 26.14 37.99
N GLN A 44 17.69 25.36 37.04
CA GLN A 44 19.10 25.44 36.60
C GLN A 44 19.29 26.26 35.32
N LEU A 45 18.24 26.95 34.85
CA LEU A 45 18.17 27.74 33.63
C LEU A 45 18.31 26.86 32.33
N ASN A 46 17.98 25.60 32.39
CA ASN A 46 17.83 24.81 31.18
C ASN A 46 16.52 25.21 30.47
N LEU A 47 16.61 25.45 29.18
CA LEU A 47 15.45 25.85 28.36
C LEU A 47 14.49 24.65 28.17
N ILE A 48 13.24 24.82 28.64
CA ILE A 48 12.16 23.84 28.47
C ILE A 48 11.38 24.21 27.19
N ALA A 49 10.90 25.43 27.05
CA ALA A 49 10.11 25.87 25.90
C ALA A 49 10.43 27.28 25.47
N GLY A 50 10.32 27.60 24.18
CA GLY A 50 10.48 28.93 23.62
C GLY A 50 11.80 29.19 22.91
N GLU A 51 12.46 28.18 22.34
CA GLU A 51 13.76 28.34 21.68
C GLU A 51 13.77 29.35 20.53
N ARG A 52 12.70 29.42 19.72
CA ARG A 52 12.57 30.47 18.68
C ARG A 52 12.65 31.87 19.26
N ARG A 53 12.00 32.10 20.38
CA ARG A 53 12.01 33.40 21.10
C ARG A 53 13.39 33.70 21.65
N LEU A 54 14.09 32.72 22.18
CA LEU A 54 15.47 32.89 22.65
C LEU A 54 16.42 33.19 21.49
N LYS A 55 16.30 32.46 20.34
CA LYS A 55 17.10 32.75 19.16
C LYS A 55 16.83 34.10 18.56
N ALA A 56 15.58 34.56 18.54
CA ALA A 56 15.22 35.93 18.13
C ALA A 56 15.82 37.00 19.05
N HIS A 57 15.85 36.77 20.36
CA HIS A 57 16.52 37.69 21.30
C HIS A 57 18.03 37.75 21.05
N LYS A 58 18.67 36.61 20.82
CA LYS A 58 20.09 36.55 20.44
C LYS A 58 20.38 37.31 19.15
N LEU A 59 19.52 37.16 18.14
CA LEU A 59 19.63 37.87 16.87
C LEU A 59 19.51 39.41 17.02
N LEU A 60 18.65 39.84 17.93
CA LEU A 60 18.45 41.28 18.24
C LEU A 60 19.53 41.86 19.18
N GLY A 61 20.45 41.05 19.69
CA GLY A 61 21.47 41.49 20.66
C GLY A 61 20.89 41.87 22.02
N ILE A 62 19.67 41.42 22.35
CA ILE A 62 19.03 41.70 23.64
C ILE A 62 19.67 40.82 24.71
N THR A 63 20.18 41.42 25.78
CA THR A 63 20.96 40.72 26.81
C THR A 63 20.12 40.04 27.88
N GLU A 64 18.87 40.45 28.06
CA GLU A 64 17.96 39.92 29.07
C GLU A 64 16.66 39.44 28.42
N ILE A 65 16.09 38.34 28.92
CA ILE A 65 14.84 37.79 28.45
C ILE A 65 13.91 37.45 29.62
N GLU A 66 12.61 37.65 29.44
CA GLU A 66 11.61 37.26 30.42
C GLU A 66 11.43 35.74 30.43
N VAL A 67 11.47 35.16 31.63
CA VAL A 67 11.34 33.73 31.86
C VAL A 67 10.20 33.40 32.83
N LYS A 68 9.55 32.29 32.59
CA LYS A 68 8.74 31.54 33.54
C LYS A 68 9.58 30.38 34.04
N GLN A 69 10.02 30.45 35.30
CA GLN A 69 10.80 29.38 35.91
C GLN A 69 9.88 28.34 36.52
N LEU A 70 10.09 27.08 36.18
CA LEU A 70 9.45 25.92 36.82
C LEU A 70 10.48 25.33 37.79
N LYS A 71 10.06 25.09 39.03
CA LYS A 71 10.91 24.58 40.10
C LYS A 71 10.58 23.08 40.35
N ASP A 72 11.57 22.38 40.86
CA ASP A 72 11.44 20.99 41.31
C ASP A 72 10.92 20.02 40.18
N MET A 73 11.30 20.29 38.94
CA MET A 73 10.93 19.46 37.79
C MET A 73 11.99 18.41 37.50
N THR A 74 11.55 17.20 37.24
CA THR A 74 12.42 16.13 36.71
C THR A 74 12.73 16.34 35.23
N PRO A 75 13.83 15.83 34.71
CA PRO A 75 14.12 15.87 33.25
C PRO A 75 13.01 15.35 32.38
N LEU A 76 12.29 14.32 32.81
CA LEU A 76 11.16 13.72 32.09
C LEU A 76 9.96 14.69 32.02
N GLU A 77 9.61 15.34 33.12
CA GLU A 77 8.54 16.35 33.17
C GLU A 77 8.88 17.57 32.31
N CYS A 78 10.15 18.01 32.31
CA CYS A 78 10.60 19.06 31.41
C CYS A 78 10.44 18.68 29.93
N ARG A 79 10.79 17.43 29.60
CA ARG A 79 10.64 16.88 28.24
C ARG A 79 9.18 16.75 27.84
N GLU A 80 8.32 16.31 28.74
CA GLU A 80 6.87 16.25 28.56
C GLU A 80 6.31 17.61 28.13
N ILE A 81 6.63 18.66 28.91
CA ILE A 81 6.17 20.04 28.63
C ILE A 81 6.67 20.52 27.26
N GLU A 82 7.92 20.24 26.92
CA GLU A 82 8.47 20.58 25.62
C GLU A 82 7.67 20.00 24.48
N ILE A 83 7.35 18.70 24.54
CA ILE A 83 6.63 17.99 23.48
C ILE A 83 5.17 18.43 23.44
N GLU A 84 4.50 18.58 24.58
CA GLU A 84 3.11 19.05 24.64
C GLU A 84 2.95 20.48 24.08
N GLU A 85 3.92 21.38 24.33
CA GLU A 85 3.91 22.71 23.75
C GLU A 85 4.03 22.66 22.23
N ASN A 86 4.89 21.78 21.73
CA ASN A 86 5.08 21.59 20.31
C ASN A 86 3.85 20.95 19.65
N LEU A 87 3.21 19.94 20.24
CA LEU A 87 2.01 19.28 19.70
C LEU A 87 0.81 20.21 19.50
N LYS A 88 0.69 21.27 20.33
CA LYS A 88 -0.39 22.28 20.21
C LYS A 88 -0.20 23.24 19.05
N ARG A 89 0.88 23.16 18.31
CA ARG A 89 1.16 24.00 17.14
C ARG A 89 0.60 23.37 15.86
N LYS A 90 0.26 24.24 14.90
CA LYS A 90 -0.35 23.81 13.62
C LYS A 90 0.67 23.42 12.53
N ASP A 91 1.98 23.51 12.79
CA ASP A 91 3.03 23.46 11.77
C ASP A 91 3.84 22.16 11.77
N PHE A 92 3.35 21.09 12.39
CA PHE A 92 4.03 19.79 12.37
C PHE A 92 3.90 19.12 11.01
N THR A 93 5.03 18.56 10.56
CA THR A 93 4.97 17.49 9.55
C THR A 93 4.33 16.25 10.17
N TRP A 94 3.78 15.37 9.35
CA TRP A 94 3.18 14.14 9.86
C TRP A 94 4.20 13.25 10.59
N GLN A 95 5.48 13.30 10.19
CA GLN A 95 6.58 12.57 10.84
C GLN A 95 6.83 13.08 12.25
N GLU A 96 6.92 14.40 12.41
CA GLU A 96 7.09 15.05 13.71
C GLU A 96 5.90 14.78 14.64
N GLU A 97 4.68 14.81 14.10
CA GLU A 97 3.46 14.49 14.85
C GLU A 97 3.48 13.06 15.40
N VAL A 98 3.80 12.07 14.55
CA VAL A 98 3.89 10.66 14.92
C VAL A 98 4.97 10.42 15.97
N LYS A 99 6.15 11.03 15.80
CA LYS A 99 7.26 10.96 16.75
C LYS A 99 6.89 11.57 18.09
N ALA A 100 6.25 12.75 18.09
CA ALA A 100 5.84 13.45 19.31
C ALA A 100 4.83 12.63 20.13
N LYS A 101 3.81 12.06 19.48
CA LYS A 101 2.82 11.21 20.14
C LYS A 101 3.45 9.96 20.76
N SER A 102 4.41 9.35 20.05
CA SER A 102 5.13 8.18 20.57
C SER A 102 5.99 8.54 21.80
N GLU A 103 6.67 9.68 21.75
CA GLU A 103 7.53 10.13 22.84
C GLU A 103 6.71 10.52 24.10
N ILE A 104 5.59 11.23 23.93
CA ILE A 104 4.66 11.52 25.03
C ILE A 104 4.13 10.22 25.66
N ASP A 105 3.68 9.26 24.86
CA ASP A 105 3.18 7.98 25.39
C ASP A 105 4.25 7.24 26.20
N LYS A 106 5.51 7.25 25.73
CA LYS A 106 6.65 6.65 26.44
C LYS A 106 6.90 7.37 27.78
N ILE A 107 7.01 8.70 27.78
CA ILE A 107 7.26 9.52 28.97
C ILE A 107 6.14 9.34 30.00
N LYS A 108 4.90 9.43 29.58
CA LYS A 108 3.73 9.30 30.48
C LYS A 108 3.65 7.90 31.10
N ARG A 109 4.01 6.85 30.36
CA ARG A 109 4.08 5.47 30.91
C ARG A 109 5.24 5.33 31.91
N GLU A 110 6.33 6.04 31.72
CA GLU A 110 7.45 6.03 32.65
C GLU A 110 7.09 6.78 33.94
N LEU A 111 6.43 7.95 33.84
CA LEU A 111 6.00 8.75 34.98
C LEU A 111 4.85 8.11 35.79
N TYR A 112 3.86 7.55 35.12
CA TYR A 112 2.60 7.10 35.76
C TYR A 112 2.44 5.58 35.78
N GLY A 113 3.40 4.84 35.24
CA GLY A 113 3.30 3.39 35.01
C GLY A 113 2.43 3.03 33.81
N SER A 114 2.60 1.85 33.25
CA SER A 114 1.78 1.36 32.14
C SER A 114 0.46 0.79 32.61
N ALA A 115 -0.64 1.11 31.95
CA ALA A 115 -1.94 0.53 32.24
C ALA A 115 -1.95 -0.98 32.00
N THR A 116 -2.42 -1.75 32.98
CA THR A 116 -2.58 -3.21 32.92
C THR A 116 -4.05 -3.60 32.76
N LYS A 117 -4.34 -4.64 31.95
CA LYS A 117 -5.72 -5.13 31.80
C LYS A 117 -6.27 -5.59 33.14
N GLY A 118 -7.38 -4.99 33.57
CA GLY A 118 -8.14 -5.42 34.77
C GLY A 118 -7.76 -4.76 36.08
N HIS A 119 -6.75 -3.89 36.12
CA HIS A 119 -6.38 -3.10 37.31
C HIS A 119 -6.46 -1.63 36.95
N GLY A 120 -7.27 -0.85 37.69
CA GLY A 120 -7.34 0.60 37.51
C GLY A 120 -6.04 1.25 37.96
N GLY A 121 -5.33 1.88 37.04
CA GLY A 121 -4.08 2.62 37.28
C GLY A 121 -3.11 2.54 36.09
N GLY A 122 -2.21 3.53 35.98
CA GLY A 122 -1.23 3.64 34.90
C GLY A 122 -1.76 4.32 33.65
N TRP A 123 -0.83 4.69 32.76
CA TRP A 123 -1.08 5.40 31.51
C TRP A 123 -1.32 4.42 30.34
N GLY A 124 -2.38 4.64 29.58
CA GLY A 124 -2.75 3.83 28.42
C GLY A 124 -3.02 4.67 27.17
N ILE A 125 -3.31 4.00 26.07
CA ILE A 125 -3.59 4.66 24.76
C ILE A 125 -4.76 5.66 24.86
N ARG A 126 -5.77 5.39 25.71
CA ARG A 126 -6.90 6.30 25.94
C ARG A 126 -6.42 7.61 26.53
N ASP A 127 -5.56 7.55 27.55
CA ASP A 127 -5.04 8.74 28.22
C ASP A 127 -4.16 9.58 27.27
N THR A 128 -3.40 8.92 26.39
CA THR A 128 -2.65 9.59 25.33
C THR A 128 -3.61 10.24 24.33
N ALA A 129 -4.68 9.59 23.95
CA ALA A 129 -5.69 10.14 23.03
C ALA A 129 -6.37 11.38 23.63
N ASP A 130 -6.76 11.30 24.89
CA ASP A 130 -7.38 12.42 25.61
C ASP A 130 -6.40 13.60 25.75
N SER A 131 -5.10 13.34 25.99
CA SER A 131 -4.07 14.40 26.12
C SER A 131 -3.74 15.09 24.78
N THR A 132 -3.81 14.37 23.67
CA THR A 132 -3.52 14.89 22.31
C THR A 132 -4.76 15.44 21.60
N GLY A 133 -5.96 15.13 22.09
CA GLY A 133 -7.22 15.51 21.46
C GLY A 133 -7.59 14.64 20.24
N ASP A 134 -6.98 13.47 20.11
CA ASP A 134 -7.19 12.54 19.00
C ASP A 134 -8.13 11.39 19.36
N SER A 135 -8.59 10.64 18.35
CA SER A 135 -9.27 9.39 18.59
C SER A 135 -8.29 8.29 19.04
N ILE A 136 -8.75 7.33 19.86
CA ILE A 136 -7.97 6.16 20.29
C ILE A 136 -7.41 5.41 19.07
N GLY A 137 -8.22 5.29 18.00
CA GLY A 137 -7.80 4.64 16.75
C GLY A 137 -6.65 5.38 16.05
N THR A 138 -6.69 6.71 16.02
CA THR A 138 -5.63 7.55 15.46
C THR A 138 -4.33 7.37 16.24
N VAL A 139 -4.39 7.52 17.58
CA VAL A 139 -3.21 7.35 18.44
C VAL A 139 -2.62 5.94 18.32
N SER A 140 -3.44 4.89 18.36
CA SER A 140 -2.98 3.52 18.19
C SER A 140 -2.25 3.31 16.87
N ARG A 141 -2.77 3.90 15.79
CA ARG A 141 -2.14 3.86 14.46
C ARG A 141 -0.82 4.63 14.44
N ASP A 142 -0.79 5.83 15.03
CA ASP A 142 0.39 6.69 15.07
C ASP A 142 1.53 6.06 15.90
N LEU A 143 1.22 5.48 17.06
CA LEU A 143 2.21 4.76 17.88
C LEU A 143 2.80 3.54 17.15
N ARG A 144 1.96 2.81 16.41
CA ARG A 144 2.43 1.69 15.58
C ARG A 144 3.31 2.18 14.42
N LEU A 145 2.95 3.30 13.80
CA LEU A 145 3.72 3.88 12.70
C LEU A 145 5.06 4.42 13.20
N ALA A 146 5.10 5.05 14.37
CA ALA A 146 6.35 5.50 15.00
C ALA A 146 7.33 4.33 15.17
N LYS A 147 6.85 3.22 15.74
CA LYS A 147 7.65 2.00 15.89
C LYS A 147 8.08 1.41 14.54
N ALA A 148 7.20 1.46 13.55
CA ALA A 148 7.51 0.99 12.21
C ALA A 148 8.59 1.83 11.52
N ILE A 149 8.64 3.13 11.76
CA ILE A 149 9.69 4.02 11.22
C ILE A 149 11.05 3.73 11.88
N GLU A 150 11.08 3.34 13.16
CA GLU A 150 12.32 2.90 13.83
C GLU A 150 12.88 1.63 13.15
N GLU A 151 12.00 0.71 12.70
CA GLU A 151 12.38 -0.55 12.03
C GLU A 151 12.65 -0.35 10.52
N TYR A 152 11.89 0.52 9.86
CA TYR A 152 11.94 0.82 8.42
C TYR A 152 12.03 2.34 8.20
N PRO A 153 13.23 2.94 8.31
CA PRO A 153 13.41 4.40 8.22
C PRO A 153 12.90 5.04 6.93
N GLU A 154 12.85 4.28 5.83
CA GLU A 154 12.35 4.73 4.54
C GLU A 154 10.85 5.10 4.56
N LEU A 155 10.09 4.63 5.53
CA LEU A 155 8.69 5.03 5.71
C LEU A 155 8.53 6.53 5.97
N ALA A 156 9.56 7.16 6.57
CA ALA A 156 9.57 8.58 6.82
C ALA A 156 9.68 9.43 5.53
N ASN A 157 10.08 8.83 4.39
CA ASN A 157 10.20 9.53 3.11
C ASN A 157 8.88 9.61 2.35
N GLU A 158 7.82 8.97 2.85
CA GLU A 158 6.51 9.00 2.20
C GLU A 158 5.83 10.37 2.30
N GLY A 159 5.13 10.77 1.26
CA GLY A 159 4.48 12.08 1.16
C GLY A 159 3.29 12.27 2.14
N SER A 160 2.81 11.21 2.79
CA SER A 160 1.71 11.30 3.76
C SER A 160 1.72 10.12 4.74
N LYS A 161 1.11 10.33 5.90
CA LYS A 161 0.88 9.32 6.94
C LYS A 161 0.15 8.07 6.39
N ASP A 162 -0.81 8.26 5.48
CA ASP A 162 -1.55 7.15 4.86
C ASP A 162 -0.69 6.36 3.87
N ALA A 163 0.19 7.01 3.13
CA ALA A 163 1.13 6.34 2.23
C ALA A 163 2.14 5.50 3.03
N ALA A 164 2.72 6.08 4.10
CA ALA A 164 3.62 5.38 5.00
C ALA A 164 2.95 4.15 5.65
N TRP A 165 1.70 4.30 6.10
CA TRP A 165 0.93 3.19 6.67
C TRP A 165 0.66 2.06 5.67
N LYS A 166 0.31 2.40 4.42
CA LYS A 166 0.13 1.41 3.35
C LYS A 166 1.42 0.67 3.04
N MET A 167 2.54 1.40 2.96
CA MET A 167 3.86 0.81 2.73
C MET A 167 4.26 -0.12 3.89
N PHE A 168 4.06 0.30 5.14
CA PHE A 168 4.31 -0.53 6.32
C PHE A 168 3.53 -1.85 6.30
N ASN A 169 2.21 -1.77 6.03
CA ASN A 169 1.39 -2.98 5.96
C ASN A 169 1.88 -3.95 4.88
N ARG A 170 2.26 -3.45 3.70
CA ARG A 170 2.86 -4.28 2.65
C ARG A 170 4.15 -4.96 3.10
N LYS A 171 5.06 -4.21 3.75
CA LYS A 171 6.31 -4.79 4.27
C LYS A 171 6.07 -5.85 5.33
N ARG A 172 5.14 -5.61 6.25
CA ARG A 172 4.77 -6.56 7.29
C ARG A 172 4.16 -7.84 6.71
N GLU A 173 3.28 -7.72 5.72
CA GLU A 173 2.73 -8.87 5.00
C GLU A 173 3.84 -9.69 4.32
N ARG A 174 4.79 -9.01 3.67
CA ARG A 174 5.96 -9.63 3.04
C ARG A 174 6.80 -10.41 4.05
N SER A 175 7.19 -9.76 5.14
CA SER A 175 7.98 -10.39 6.18
C SER A 175 7.30 -11.63 6.78
N LEU A 176 5.98 -11.56 7.01
CA LEU A 176 5.21 -12.70 7.50
C LEU A 176 5.19 -13.87 6.52
N ILE A 177 5.05 -13.57 5.23
CA ILE A 177 5.04 -14.58 4.16
C ILE A 177 6.41 -15.23 4.03
N ASP A 178 7.50 -14.44 4.06
CA ASP A 178 8.87 -14.96 4.01
C ASP A 178 9.17 -15.85 5.23
N GLU A 179 8.75 -15.44 6.42
CA GLU A 179 8.90 -16.25 7.64
C GLU A 179 8.10 -17.55 7.57
N LEU A 180 6.88 -17.53 7.05
CA LEU A 180 6.07 -18.73 6.86
C LEU A 180 6.70 -19.64 5.79
N ALA A 181 7.21 -19.09 4.70
CA ALA A 181 7.89 -19.85 3.65
C ALA A 181 9.16 -20.54 4.16
N GLU A 182 9.95 -19.87 5.01
CA GLU A 182 11.13 -20.46 5.64
C GLU A 182 10.78 -21.59 6.62
N ARG A 183 9.76 -21.37 7.47
CA ARG A 183 9.31 -22.36 8.46
C ARG A 183 8.74 -23.62 7.85
N THR A 184 8.09 -23.54 6.72
CA THR A 184 7.40 -24.67 6.08
C THR A 184 8.32 -25.48 5.17
N LYS A 185 9.57 -25.03 4.87
CA LYS A 185 10.48 -25.66 3.90
C LYS A 185 9.74 -26.02 2.59
N ILE A 186 8.95 -25.07 2.08
CA ILE A 186 8.12 -25.29 0.91
C ILE A 186 9.02 -25.46 -0.30
N GLU A 187 9.09 -26.68 -0.84
CA GLU A 187 9.58 -26.90 -2.19
C GLU A 187 8.54 -26.37 -3.18
N ILE A 188 8.95 -25.44 -4.07
CA ILE A 188 8.06 -24.91 -5.11
C ILE A 188 7.58 -26.08 -5.97
N ASP A 189 6.29 -26.37 -5.95
CA ASP A 189 5.70 -27.38 -6.85
C ASP A 189 5.73 -26.84 -8.28
N THR A 190 6.79 -27.15 -8.99
CA THR A 190 7.02 -26.73 -10.38
C THR A 190 5.99 -27.26 -11.36
N LYS A 191 5.10 -28.16 -10.94
CA LYS A 191 4.00 -28.62 -11.80
C LYS A 191 2.89 -27.59 -11.94
N CYS A 192 2.62 -26.84 -10.87
CA CYS A 192 1.53 -25.86 -10.83
C CYS A 192 2.01 -24.43 -10.89
N ILE A 193 3.12 -24.12 -10.21
CA ILE A 193 3.68 -22.76 -10.12
C ILE A 193 5.13 -22.80 -10.58
N VAL A 194 5.45 -21.97 -11.55
CA VAL A 194 6.78 -21.82 -12.11
C VAL A 194 7.27 -20.39 -11.85
N CYS A 195 8.39 -20.26 -11.16
CA CYS A 195 9.05 -18.98 -10.95
C CYS A 195 10.10 -18.77 -12.06
N GLY A 196 9.80 -17.86 -12.97
CA GLY A 196 10.68 -17.59 -14.11
C GLY A 196 10.10 -16.61 -15.12
N ASN A 197 10.91 -16.29 -16.11
CA ASN A 197 10.46 -15.45 -17.23
C ASN A 197 9.49 -16.25 -18.11
N ASN A 198 8.29 -15.74 -18.30
CA ASN A 198 7.21 -16.40 -19.02
C ASN A 198 7.57 -16.74 -20.49
N GLU A 199 8.34 -15.90 -21.18
CA GLU A 199 8.79 -16.18 -22.53
C GLU A 199 9.66 -17.45 -22.57
N VAL A 200 10.53 -17.61 -21.57
CA VAL A 200 11.42 -18.77 -21.46
C VAL A 200 10.65 -20.02 -21.05
N GLU A 201 9.81 -19.87 -20.03
CA GLU A 201 9.08 -21.02 -19.46
C GLU A 201 8.03 -21.58 -20.44
N MET A 202 7.31 -20.71 -21.16
CA MET A 202 6.35 -21.14 -22.16
C MET A 202 7.01 -21.88 -23.34
N ARG A 203 8.21 -21.48 -23.76
CA ARG A 203 8.95 -22.17 -24.83
C ARG A 203 9.31 -23.62 -24.47
N LYS A 204 9.43 -23.95 -23.18
CA LYS A 204 9.69 -25.32 -22.71
C LYS A 204 8.44 -26.22 -22.81
N LEU A 205 7.25 -25.63 -22.89
CA LEU A 205 5.99 -26.36 -22.99
C LEU A 205 5.80 -26.92 -24.41
N LYS A 206 5.19 -28.07 -24.48
CA LYS A 206 4.82 -28.68 -25.76
C LYS A 206 3.67 -27.89 -26.41
N GLN A 207 3.61 -27.97 -27.74
CA GLN A 207 2.45 -27.53 -28.50
C GLN A 207 1.18 -28.22 -28.00
N ASN A 208 0.03 -27.52 -28.01
CA ASN A 208 -1.27 -28.09 -27.64
C ASN A 208 -1.28 -28.66 -26.19
N THR A 209 -0.73 -27.91 -25.24
CA THR A 209 -0.66 -28.33 -23.83
C THR A 209 -1.93 -27.93 -23.06
N PHE A 210 -2.39 -26.69 -23.18
CA PHE A 210 -3.48 -26.16 -22.37
C PHE A 210 -4.86 -26.35 -23.00
N ASP A 211 -5.85 -26.55 -22.14
CA ASP A 211 -7.26 -26.57 -22.49
C ASP A 211 -7.93 -25.22 -22.36
N LEU A 212 -7.35 -24.33 -21.54
CA LEU A 212 -7.79 -22.95 -21.34
C LEU A 212 -6.57 -22.11 -20.98
N ILE A 213 -6.48 -20.91 -21.54
CA ILE A 213 -5.53 -19.90 -21.07
C ILE A 213 -6.30 -18.70 -20.54
N PHE A 214 -5.92 -18.31 -19.33
CA PHE A 214 -6.34 -17.07 -18.70
C PHE A 214 -5.08 -16.21 -18.51
N THR A 215 -5.08 -14.97 -18.96
CA THR A 215 -3.87 -14.16 -18.92
C THR A 215 -4.18 -12.69 -18.67
N ASP A 216 -3.41 -12.08 -17.77
CA ASP A 216 -3.53 -10.68 -17.34
C ASP A 216 -2.16 -10.02 -17.35
N PRO A 217 -1.60 -9.69 -18.53
CA PRO A 217 -0.31 -9.02 -18.63
C PRO A 217 -0.29 -7.72 -17.85
N GLN A 218 0.83 -7.40 -17.23
CA GLN A 218 1.05 -6.07 -16.66
C GLN A 218 1.14 -5.06 -17.82
N TYR A 219 0.07 -4.32 -18.01
CA TYR A 219 0.12 -3.14 -18.88
C TYR A 219 0.77 -2.04 -18.06
N ALA A 220 1.74 -1.34 -18.60
CA ALA A 220 2.47 -0.23 -17.98
C ALA A 220 1.58 0.85 -17.31
N ILE A 221 0.62 0.42 -16.50
CA ILE A 221 -0.40 1.23 -15.78
C ILE A 221 0.26 2.21 -14.78
N GLY A 222 1.54 2.00 -14.47
CA GLY A 222 2.31 2.94 -13.63
C GLY A 222 2.64 4.27 -14.31
N LEU A 223 2.52 4.33 -15.63
CA LEU A 223 2.82 5.53 -16.42
C LEU A 223 1.66 6.55 -16.40
N ASP A 224 0.45 6.12 -16.06
CA ASP A 224 -0.73 6.98 -15.95
C ASP A 224 -0.77 7.84 -14.67
N LYS A 225 0.28 7.85 -13.86
CA LYS A 225 0.34 8.73 -12.68
C LYS A 225 0.29 10.22 -13.03
N ASP A 226 0.67 10.56 -14.25
CA ASP A 226 0.66 11.94 -14.75
C ASP A 226 -0.66 12.37 -15.43
N PHE A 227 -1.63 11.45 -15.59
CA PHE A 227 -2.96 11.75 -16.14
C PHE A 227 -3.82 12.72 -15.29
N LYS A 228 -3.26 13.22 -14.19
CA LYS A 228 -3.92 14.22 -13.34
C LYS A 228 -3.77 15.66 -13.85
N SER A 229 -2.98 15.91 -14.90
CA SER A 229 -2.78 17.25 -15.45
C SER A 229 -3.33 17.38 -16.88
N ILE A 230 -3.84 18.57 -17.22
CA ILE A 230 -4.29 18.93 -18.58
C ILE A 230 -3.15 18.74 -19.59
N ASP A 231 -1.89 18.88 -19.17
CA ASP A 231 -0.72 18.74 -20.02
C ASP A 231 -0.53 17.31 -20.58
N ALA A 232 -1.08 16.30 -19.89
CA ALA A 232 -1.09 14.92 -20.40
C ALA A 232 -2.00 14.76 -21.62
N TRP A 233 -3.05 15.57 -21.75
CA TRP A 233 -3.92 15.62 -22.93
C TRP A 233 -3.31 16.38 -24.10
N ALA A 234 -2.34 17.23 -23.84
CA ALA A 234 -1.68 18.09 -24.85
C ALA A 234 -0.53 17.40 -25.60
N GLY A 235 -0.39 16.08 -25.51
CA GLY A 235 0.53 15.30 -26.36
C GLY A 235 2.00 15.50 -26.07
N LYS A 236 2.41 15.77 -24.82
CA LYS A 236 3.82 15.71 -24.46
C LYS A 236 4.32 14.28 -24.53
N VAL A 237 5.18 14.02 -25.49
CA VAL A 237 5.87 12.76 -25.76
C VAL A 237 6.67 12.37 -24.51
N TYR A 238 6.37 11.22 -23.95
CA TYR A 238 6.98 10.70 -22.73
C TYR A 238 8.37 10.14 -23.00
N LYS A 239 9.32 10.39 -22.08
CA LYS A 239 10.66 9.80 -22.07
C LYS A 239 10.70 8.29 -21.68
N GLN A 240 9.58 7.57 -21.79
CA GLN A 240 9.43 6.17 -21.37
C GLN A 240 9.00 5.23 -22.50
N ASP A 241 9.21 5.61 -23.76
CA ASP A 241 8.88 4.79 -24.92
C ASP A 241 9.53 3.39 -24.87
N ASP A 242 10.77 3.31 -24.37
CA ASP A 242 11.52 2.05 -24.28
C ASP A 242 10.89 1.02 -23.34
N GLU A 243 10.25 1.46 -22.23
CA GLU A 243 9.60 0.56 -21.27
C GLU A 243 8.28 0.03 -21.82
N ILE A 244 7.49 0.90 -22.44
CA ILE A 244 6.24 0.51 -23.10
C ILE A 244 6.54 -0.47 -24.24
N GLU A 245 7.52 -0.16 -25.08
CA GLU A 245 7.92 -1.03 -26.19
C GLU A 245 8.39 -2.41 -25.69
N ARG A 246 9.16 -2.46 -24.60
CA ARG A 246 9.59 -3.72 -23.98
C ARG A 246 8.41 -4.54 -23.48
N VAL A 247 7.44 -3.92 -22.78
CA VAL A 247 6.23 -4.59 -22.29
C VAL A 247 5.39 -5.11 -23.45
N MET A 248 5.17 -4.30 -24.49
CA MET A 248 4.39 -4.67 -25.65
C MET A 248 5.07 -5.78 -26.47
N ASN A 249 6.39 -5.78 -26.56
CA ASN A 249 7.15 -6.84 -27.19
C ASN A 249 7.02 -8.16 -26.42
N ASN A 250 7.13 -8.15 -25.09
CA ASN A 250 6.88 -9.32 -24.23
C ASN A 250 5.48 -9.87 -24.46
N ILE A 251 4.45 -9.02 -24.43
CA ILE A 251 3.06 -9.43 -24.70
C ILE A 251 2.93 -10.07 -26.08
N SER A 252 3.60 -9.51 -27.10
CA SER A 252 3.60 -10.04 -28.45
C SER A 252 4.14 -11.47 -28.52
N ILE A 253 5.26 -11.73 -27.83
CA ILE A 253 5.88 -13.04 -27.76
C ILE A 253 4.95 -14.01 -27.03
N VAL A 254 4.44 -13.61 -25.86
CA VAL A 254 3.59 -14.45 -25.01
C VAL A 254 2.27 -14.80 -25.71
N VAL A 255 1.63 -13.87 -26.42
CA VAL A 255 0.38 -14.15 -27.16
C VAL A 255 0.62 -15.19 -28.27
N ARG A 256 1.74 -15.14 -28.99
CA ARG A 256 2.09 -16.16 -29.97
C ARG A 256 2.35 -17.53 -29.33
N GLU A 257 3.04 -17.54 -28.20
CA GLU A 257 3.26 -18.76 -27.42
C GLU A 257 1.94 -19.30 -26.86
N CYS A 258 1.01 -18.44 -26.40
CA CYS A 258 -0.34 -18.86 -26.01
C CYS A 258 -1.07 -19.59 -27.15
N TYR A 259 -0.98 -19.08 -28.39
CA TYR A 259 -1.57 -19.76 -29.54
C TYR A 259 -0.91 -21.14 -29.79
N ARG A 260 0.41 -21.23 -29.67
CA ARG A 260 1.14 -22.47 -29.87
C ARG A 260 0.78 -23.55 -28.84
N VAL A 261 0.73 -23.16 -27.56
CA VAL A 261 0.52 -24.09 -26.44
C VAL A 261 -0.96 -24.37 -26.14
N LEU A 262 -1.88 -23.57 -26.63
CA LEU A 262 -3.31 -23.82 -26.52
C LEU A 262 -3.69 -24.91 -27.49
N LYS A 263 -4.47 -25.90 -27.04
CA LYS A 263 -5.05 -26.95 -27.90
C LYS A 263 -6.03 -26.37 -28.91
N ASP A 264 -6.24 -27.05 -30.00
CA ASP A 264 -7.29 -26.68 -30.96
C ASP A 264 -8.69 -26.79 -30.31
N ASP A 265 -9.62 -26.00 -30.78
CA ASP A 265 -10.98 -25.89 -30.25
C ASP A 265 -10.96 -25.51 -28.74
N ARG A 266 -10.18 -24.48 -28.39
CA ARG A 266 -10.03 -24.00 -27.03
C ARG A 266 -10.07 -22.47 -26.97
N HIS A 267 -10.22 -21.94 -25.74
CA HIS A 267 -10.38 -20.52 -25.45
C HIS A 267 -9.18 -19.93 -24.73
N MET A 268 -8.96 -18.65 -25.00
CA MET A 268 -8.07 -17.79 -24.21
C MET A 268 -8.81 -16.52 -23.80
N TYR A 269 -8.67 -16.14 -22.54
CA TYR A 269 -9.08 -14.85 -21.99
C TYR A 269 -7.85 -13.98 -21.79
N LEU A 270 -7.81 -12.82 -22.44
CA LEU A 270 -6.72 -11.86 -22.32
C LEU A 270 -7.26 -10.54 -21.81
N TRP A 271 -6.94 -10.22 -20.57
CA TRP A 271 -7.25 -8.93 -19.98
C TRP A 271 -6.36 -7.84 -20.56
N PHE A 272 -6.85 -6.61 -20.63
CA PHE A 272 -6.09 -5.52 -21.23
C PHE A 272 -6.56 -4.14 -20.78
N GLY A 273 -5.64 -3.15 -20.84
CA GLY A 273 -5.99 -1.75 -20.73
C GLY A 273 -6.62 -1.26 -22.03
N ILE A 274 -7.78 -0.59 -21.94
CA ILE A 274 -8.58 -0.19 -23.11
C ILE A 274 -7.83 0.70 -24.10
N GLN A 275 -6.83 1.46 -23.65
CA GLN A 275 -5.95 2.29 -24.47
C GLN A 275 -5.13 1.47 -25.48
N HIS A 276 -4.95 0.18 -25.25
CA HIS A 276 -4.18 -0.72 -26.12
C HIS A 276 -5.06 -1.60 -27.00
N TYR A 277 -6.37 -1.31 -27.07
CA TYR A 277 -7.36 -2.15 -27.76
C TYR A 277 -6.99 -2.48 -29.20
N GLU A 278 -6.71 -1.48 -30.03
CA GLU A 278 -6.45 -1.67 -31.47
C GLU A 278 -5.17 -2.49 -31.71
N TYR A 279 -4.11 -2.16 -30.99
CA TYR A 279 -2.83 -2.85 -31.06
C TYR A 279 -2.98 -4.34 -30.69
N LEU A 280 -3.60 -4.60 -29.55
CA LEU A 280 -3.77 -5.98 -29.05
C LEU A 280 -4.74 -6.78 -29.91
N LEU A 281 -5.84 -6.18 -30.40
CA LEU A 281 -6.76 -6.85 -31.31
C LEU A 281 -6.04 -7.33 -32.57
N LYS A 282 -5.18 -6.47 -33.16
CA LYS A 282 -4.37 -6.84 -34.31
C LYS A 282 -3.39 -7.95 -33.97
N LEU A 283 -2.66 -7.82 -32.88
CA LEU A 283 -1.67 -8.78 -32.39
C LEU A 283 -2.27 -10.18 -32.20
N ILE A 284 -3.46 -10.25 -31.56
CA ILE A 284 -4.17 -11.52 -31.31
C ILE A 284 -4.56 -12.20 -32.64
N ARG A 285 -5.05 -11.40 -33.60
CA ARG A 285 -5.39 -11.91 -34.95
C ARG A 285 -4.16 -12.36 -35.72
N ASP A 286 -3.09 -11.61 -35.67
CA ASP A 286 -1.80 -11.96 -36.32
C ASP A 286 -1.19 -13.24 -35.73
N ALA A 287 -1.47 -13.53 -34.45
CA ALA A 287 -1.06 -14.79 -33.80
C ALA A 287 -1.93 -15.99 -34.25
N GLY A 288 -3.06 -15.78 -34.93
CA GLY A 288 -3.93 -16.84 -35.48
C GLY A 288 -5.24 -17.06 -34.72
N PHE A 289 -5.51 -16.31 -33.65
CA PHE A 289 -6.77 -16.43 -32.91
C PHE A 289 -7.96 -15.84 -33.65
N ASN A 290 -9.11 -16.52 -33.57
CA ASN A 290 -10.40 -15.88 -33.76
C ASN A 290 -10.74 -15.08 -32.49
N VAL A 291 -10.90 -13.79 -32.61
CA VAL A 291 -11.20 -12.92 -31.47
C VAL A 291 -12.49 -12.12 -31.72
N ASN A 292 -13.37 -12.13 -30.71
CA ASN A 292 -14.54 -11.26 -30.75
C ASN A 292 -14.07 -9.81 -30.56
N PRO A 293 -14.33 -8.90 -31.50
CA PRO A 293 -13.95 -7.50 -31.36
C PRO A 293 -14.70 -6.77 -30.22
N VAL A 294 -15.87 -7.30 -29.81
CA VAL A 294 -16.59 -6.77 -28.64
C VAL A 294 -16.00 -7.42 -27.38
N PRO A 295 -15.33 -6.68 -26.49
CA PRO A 295 -14.70 -7.26 -25.33
C PRO A 295 -15.72 -7.70 -24.28
N LEU A 296 -15.29 -8.58 -23.41
CA LEU A 296 -15.95 -8.84 -22.15
C LEU A 296 -15.61 -7.71 -21.19
N ILE A 297 -16.58 -7.26 -20.39
CA ILE A 297 -16.43 -6.16 -19.45
C ILE A 297 -16.66 -6.68 -18.03
N TRP A 298 -15.70 -6.50 -17.17
CA TRP A 298 -15.91 -6.61 -15.74
C TRP A 298 -16.21 -5.23 -15.17
N HIS A 299 -17.49 -4.99 -14.82
CA HIS A 299 -17.89 -3.81 -14.09
C HIS A 299 -17.67 -4.00 -12.58
N LYS A 300 -16.86 -3.12 -12.00
CA LYS A 300 -16.46 -3.15 -10.58
C LYS A 300 -17.56 -2.54 -9.72
N SER A 301 -18.56 -3.34 -9.33
CA SER A 301 -19.65 -2.88 -8.48
C SER A 301 -19.18 -2.49 -7.06
N GLY A 302 -19.86 -1.55 -6.42
CA GLY A 302 -19.67 -1.23 -4.99
C GLY A 302 -18.66 -0.13 -4.64
N GLY A 303 -18.37 0.80 -5.54
CA GLY A 303 -17.51 1.94 -5.20
C GLY A 303 -17.18 2.86 -6.36
N GLY A 304 -16.75 4.09 -6.07
CA GLY A 304 -16.28 5.03 -7.09
C GLY A 304 -15.13 4.47 -7.93
N GLY A 305 -15.05 4.87 -9.18
CA GLY A 305 -13.97 4.47 -10.08
C GLY A 305 -12.60 4.93 -9.60
N ALA A 306 -11.54 4.34 -10.14
CA ALA A 306 -10.16 4.79 -9.91
C ALA A 306 -9.76 5.81 -11.00
N GLY A 307 -8.95 6.80 -10.65
CA GLY A 307 -8.35 7.73 -11.61
C GLY A 307 -9.26 8.87 -12.08
N GLY A 308 -10.38 9.13 -11.42
CA GLY A 308 -11.21 10.29 -11.71
C GLY A 308 -10.53 11.60 -11.35
N SER A 309 -10.73 12.63 -12.17
CA SER A 309 -10.29 14.01 -11.93
C SER A 309 -11.40 14.96 -12.36
N GLU A 310 -11.21 16.26 -12.17
CA GLU A 310 -12.15 17.26 -12.69
C GLU A 310 -12.28 17.26 -14.23
N TYR A 311 -11.32 16.62 -14.93
CA TYR A 311 -11.25 16.54 -16.39
C TYR A 311 -11.54 15.15 -16.95
N ALA A 312 -11.74 14.13 -16.13
CA ALA A 312 -11.94 12.76 -16.59
C ALA A 312 -12.86 11.95 -15.67
N TYR A 313 -13.68 11.11 -16.28
CA TYR A 313 -14.48 10.14 -15.52
C TYR A 313 -13.58 9.07 -14.88
N ALA A 314 -13.93 8.67 -13.68
CA ALA A 314 -13.29 7.55 -13.02
C ALA A 314 -13.64 6.22 -13.70
N SER A 315 -12.63 5.39 -14.01
CA SER A 315 -12.84 4.07 -14.60
C SER A 315 -13.31 3.07 -13.53
N ASN A 316 -14.45 2.43 -13.76
CA ASN A 316 -15.01 1.40 -12.89
C ASN A 316 -15.16 0.04 -13.58
N TYR A 317 -14.48 -0.18 -14.69
CA TYR A 317 -14.49 -1.45 -15.42
C TYR A 317 -13.08 -1.88 -15.83
N GLU A 318 -12.95 -3.14 -16.18
CA GLU A 318 -11.82 -3.70 -16.92
C GLU A 318 -12.35 -4.49 -18.12
N ALA A 319 -11.52 -4.56 -19.17
CA ALA A 319 -11.86 -5.21 -20.43
C ALA A 319 -11.03 -6.48 -20.65
N CYS A 320 -11.63 -7.47 -21.30
CA CYS A 320 -11.00 -8.74 -21.61
C CYS A 320 -11.35 -9.19 -23.02
N PHE A 321 -10.37 -9.56 -23.84
CA PHE A 321 -10.62 -10.24 -25.11
C PHE A 321 -10.97 -11.68 -24.86
N PHE A 322 -12.03 -12.14 -25.55
CA PHE A 322 -12.36 -13.56 -25.66
C PHE A 322 -11.84 -14.08 -27.00
N CYS A 323 -10.86 -14.97 -26.93
CA CYS A 323 -10.12 -15.48 -28.06
C CYS A 323 -10.36 -16.99 -28.20
N MET A 324 -10.42 -17.47 -29.45
CA MET A 324 -10.60 -18.89 -29.77
C MET A 324 -9.51 -19.37 -30.72
N LYS A 325 -8.94 -20.51 -30.44
CA LYS A 325 -8.20 -21.31 -31.43
C LYS A 325 -9.14 -22.41 -31.94
N GLY A 326 -9.56 -22.32 -33.21
CA GLY A 326 -10.61 -23.20 -33.75
C GLY A 326 -12.03 -22.77 -33.35
N ARG A 327 -12.91 -23.72 -33.07
CA ARG A 327 -14.32 -23.50 -32.71
C ARG A 327 -14.74 -24.36 -31.53
N ARG A 328 -14.99 -23.75 -30.39
CA ARG A 328 -15.58 -24.40 -29.21
C ARG A 328 -16.76 -23.56 -28.72
N SER A 329 -17.89 -24.22 -28.42
CA SER A 329 -18.99 -23.55 -27.72
C SER A 329 -18.66 -23.30 -26.26
N LEU A 330 -19.19 -22.23 -25.71
CA LEU A 330 -19.23 -22.02 -24.26
C LEU A 330 -20.06 -23.13 -23.60
N ASN A 331 -19.68 -23.54 -22.40
CA ASN A 331 -20.41 -24.57 -21.65
C ASN A 331 -21.86 -24.18 -21.33
N LYS A 332 -22.11 -22.86 -21.13
CA LYS A 332 -23.45 -22.29 -20.92
C LYS A 332 -23.70 -21.21 -21.96
N LEU A 333 -24.76 -21.32 -22.71
CA LEU A 333 -25.14 -20.33 -23.73
C LEU A 333 -25.87 -19.14 -23.11
N GLY A 334 -25.96 -18.03 -23.86
CA GLY A 334 -26.72 -16.85 -23.46
C GLY A 334 -26.11 -16.03 -22.31
N GLN A 335 -24.83 -16.20 -22.07
CA GLN A 335 -24.14 -15.42 -21.03
C GLN A 335 -23.90 -13.97 -21.48
N SER A 336 -24.07 -13.03 -20.55
CA SER A 336 -23.73 -11.61 -20.77
C SER A 336 -22.22 -11.44 -20.96
N ASN A 337 -21.83 -10.52 -21.83
CA ASN A 337 -20.45 -10.05 -21.92
C ASN A 337 -20.10 -8.97 -20.87
N VAL A 338 -21.03 -8.59 -20.01
CA VAL A 338 -20.80 -7.67 -18.87
C VAL A 338 -21.04 -8.44 -17.57
N TRP A 339 -20.02 -8.48 -16.73
CA TRP A 339 -20.06 -9.11 -15.41
C TRP A 339 -20.00 -8.08 -14.30
N LEU A 340 -20.93 -8.18 -13.37
CA LEU A 340 -21.03 -7.31 -12.19
C LEU A 340 -20.42 -8.07 -11.01
N GLU A 341 -19.17 -7.75 -10.68
CA GLU A 341 -18.49 -8.35 -9.53
C GLU A 341 -17.81 -7.26 -8.70
N PRO A 342 -17.89 -7.31 -7.37
CA PRO A 342 -17.18 -6.36 -6.53
C PRO A 342 -15.66 -6.54 -6.67
N ARG A 343 -14.92 -5.46 -6.44
CA ARG A 343 -13.45 -5.52 -6.33
C ARG A 343 -13.07 -6.36 -5.12
N VAL A 344 -11.92 -7.02 -5.19
CA VAL A 344 -11.29 -7.55 -3.98
C VAL A 344 -11.02 -6.39 -3.05
N ALA A 345 -11.46 -6.50 -1.80
CA ALA A 345 -11.27 -5.44 -0.80
C ALA A 345 -9.77 -5.11 -0.67
N PRO A 346 -9.39 -3.83 -0.57
CA PRO A 346 -7.98 -3.43 -0.51
C PRO A 346 -7.18 -4.13 0.59
N GLN A 347 -7.86 -4.47 1.70
CA GLN A 347 -7.27 -5.17 2.84
C GLN A 347 -6.96 -6.65 2.55
N ARG A 348 -7.66 -7.24 1.56
CA ARG A 348 -7.52 -8.66 1.16
C ARG A 348 -6.68 -8.85 -0.10
N LYS A 349 -6.26 -7.75 -0.77
CA LYS A 349 -5.46 -7.83 -1.99
C LYS A 349 -4.02 -8.22 -1.70
N VAL A 350 -3.59 -9.30 -2.33
CA VAL A 350 -2.19 -9.72 -2.39
C VAL A 350 -1.46 -9.02 -3.54
N HIS A 351 -2.14 -8.84 -4.68
CA HIS A 351 -1.62 -8.15 -5.85
C HIS A 351 -2.47 -6.90 -6.18
N PRO A 352 -1.87 -5.77 -6.60
CA PRO A 352 -2.60 -4.53 -6.89
C PRO A 352 -3.76 -4.70 -7.88
N THR A 353 -3.59 -5.55 -8.89
CA THR A 353 -4.56 -5.83 -9.97
C THR A 353 -5.31 -7.14 -9.77
N GLU A 354 -5.29 -7.73 -8.57
CA GLU A 354 -5.95 -9.01 -8.29
C GLU A 354 -7.43 -8.99 -8.66
N LYS A 355 -7.82 -9.98 -9.47
CA LYS A 355 -9.20 -10.16 -9.91
C LYS A 355 -10.00 -11.02 -8.92
N PRO A 356 -11.31 -10.75 -8.74
CA PRO A 356 -12.14 -11.56 -7.87
C PRO A 356 -12.15 -13.03 -8.33
N ARG A 357 -11.95 -13.96 -7.40
CA ARG A 357 -11.97 -15.40 -7.70
C ARG A 357 -13.33 -15.86 -8.24
N THR A 358 -14.43 -15.18 -7.82
CA THR A 358 -15.77 -15.42 -8.37
C THR A 358 -15.83 -15.17 -9.87
N LEU A 359 -15.20 -14.10 -10.36
CA LEU A 359 -15.08 -13.79 -11.78
C LEU A 359 -14.25 -14.83 -12.53
N ILE A 360 -13.07 -15.16 -12.00
CA ILE A 360 -12.17 -16.16 -12.59
C ILE A 360 -12.87 -17.53 -12.70
N ARG A 361 -13.56 -17.96 -11.63
CA ARG A 361 -14.32 -19.23 -11.61
C ARG A 361 -15.40 -19.29 -12.70
N LYS A 362 -16.15 -18.20 -12.92
CA LYS A 362 -17.14 -18.09 -14.00
C LYS A 362 -16.49 -18.33 -15.37
N MET A 363 -15.33 -17.74 -15.62
CA MET A 363 -14.60 -17.88 -16.88
C MET A 363 -14.08 -19.32 -17.07
N ILE A 364 -13.51 -19.92 -16.01
CA ILE A 364 -13.04 -21.30 -16.01
C ILE A 364 -14.21 -22.25 -16.27
N GLU A 365 -15.35 -22.05 -15.60
CA GLU A 365 -16.55 -22.88 -15.79
C GLU A 365 -17.08 -22.82 -17.23
N GLN A 366 -17.03 -21.63 -17.85
CA GLN A 366 -17.53 -21.45 -19.23
C GLN A 366 -16.65 -22.11 -20.29
N SER A 367 -15.36 -22.25 -20.04
CA SER A 367 -14.39 -22.58 -21.08
C SER A 367 -13.55 -23.85 -20.81
N SER A 368 -13.82 -24.54 -19.71
CA SER A 368 -13.12 -25.77 -19.37
C SER A 368 -14.01 -26.82 -18.72
N GLN A 369 -13.56 -28.08 -18.75
CA GLN A 369 -14.18 -29.24 -18.08
C GLN A 369 -13.31 -29.65 -16.88
N VAL A 370 -13.88 -30.44 -15.96
CA VAL A 370 -13.15 -31.06 -14.85
C VAL A 370 -12.00 -31.93 -15.42
N GLY A 371 -10.80 -31.81 -14.84
CA GLY A 371 -9.59 -32.47 -15.25
C GLY A 371 -8.82 -31.80 -16.39
N GLU A 372 -9.39 -30.82 -17.09
CA GLU A 372 -8.69 -30.03 -18.10
C GLU A 372 -7.63 -29.12 -17.50
N LEU A 373 -6.59 -28.75 -18.27
CA LEU A 373 -5.45 -27.94 -17.82
C LEU A 373 -5.65 -26.47 -18.15
N VAL A 374 -5.63 -25.62 -17.12
CA VAL A 374 -5.71 -24.16 -17.21
C VAL A 374 -4.30 -23.56 -17.06
N GLY A 375 -3.90 -22.70 -18.00
CA GLY A 375 -2.62 -21.99 -18.00
C GLY A 375 -2.76 -20.50 -17.72
N ASP A 376 -1.83 -19.94 -16.93
CA ASP A 376 -1.72 -18.52 -16.69
C ASP A 376 -0.25 -18.06 -16.75
N PRO A 377 0.19 -17.48 -17.90
CA PRO A 377 1.57 -17.04 -18.06
C PRO A 377 1.93 -15.74 -17.33
N TYR A 378 0.97 -15.07 -16.67
CA TYR A 378 1.20 -13.92 -15.82
C TYR A 378 0.50 -14.14 -14.47
N GLY A 379 1.05 -15.07 -13.69
CA GLY A 379 0.43 -15.65 -12.50
C GLY A 379 0.05 -14.64 -11.43
N GLY A 380 0.87 -13.62 -11.20
CA GLY A 380 0.66 -12.59 -10.18
C GLY A 380 0.33 -13.21 -8.82
N SER A 381 -0.90 -12.98 -8.33
CA SER A 381 -1.39 -13.59 -7.08
C SER A 381 -1.71 -15.09 -7.19
N PHE A 382 -1.56 -15.70 -8.36
CA PHE A 382 -1.93 -17.08 -8.69
C PHE A 382 -3.41 -17.42 -8.45
N SER A 383 -4.28 -16.43 -8.44
CA SER A 383 -5.72 -16.61 -8.22
C SER A 383 -6.37 -17.52 -9.29
N THR A 384 -5.85 -17.52 -10.53
CA THR A 384 -6.28 -18.41 -11.61
C THR A 384 -5.94 -19.86 -11.30
N VAL A 385 -4.69 -20.13 -10.88
CA VAL A 385 -4.21 -21.47 -10.51
C VAL A 385 -5.03 -22.06 -9.37
N ILE A 386 -5.19 -21.28 -8.29
CA ILE A 386 -5.98 -21.71 -7.13
C ILE A 386 -7.44 -21.98 -7.51
N SER A 387 -8.06 -21.07 -8.28
CA SER A 387 -9.46 -21.23 -8.69
C SER A 387 -9.66 -22.47 -9.58
N ALA A 388 -8.71 -22.76 -10.47
CA ALA A 388 -8.76 -23.95 -11.32
C ALA A 388 -8.70 -25.26 -10.49
N LEU A 389 -7.77 -25.33 -9.54
CA LEU A 389 -7.60 -26.51 -8.66
C LEU A 389 -8.82 -26.73 -7.76
N GLU A 390 -9.39 -25.67 -7.17
CA GLU A 390 -10.62 -25.77 -6.38
C GLU A 390 -11.81 -26.30 -7.19
N MET A 391 -11.85 -25.95 -8.47
CA MET A 391 -12.86 -26.44 -9.41
C MET A 391 -12.51 -27.81 -10.01
N LYS A 392 -11.51 -28.50 -9.48
CA LYS A 392 -11.02 -29.80 -9.95
C LYS A 392 -10.51 -29.79 -11.40
N ARG A 393 -9.92 -28.68 -11.84
CA ARG A 393 -9.10 -28.58 -13.05
C ARG A 393 -7.63 -28.73 -12.65
N ASN A 394 -6.80 -29.16 -13.59
CA ASN A 394 -5.36 -29.02 -13.47
C ASN A 394 -4.97 -27.57 -13.76
N ALA A 395 -3.82 -27.12 -13.24
CA ALA A 395 -3.39 -25.75 -13.42
C ALA A 395 -1.89 -25.66 -13.66
N TRP A 396 -1.48 -24.59 -14.31
CA TRP A 396 -0.10 -24.12 -14.47
C TRP A 396 -0.11 -22.61 -14.47
N GLY A 397 0.80 -21.99 -13.69
CA GLY A 397 0.99 -20.55 -13.68
C GLY A 397 2.47 -20.20 -13.60
N CYS A 398 2.84 -19.07 -14.22
CA CYS A 398 4.21 -18.59 -14.25
C CYS A 398 4.24 -17.11 -13.84
N ASP A 399 5.19 -16.75 -12.99
CA ASP A 399 5.51 -15.37 -12.68
C ASP A 399 7.01 -15.21 -12.51
N ILE A 400 7.54 -14.03 -12.85
CA ILE A 400 8.95 -13.70 -12.68
C ILE A 400 9.28 -13.30 -11.25
N ASP A 401 8.29 -12.79 -10.51
CA ASP A 401 8.46 -12.33 -9.15
C ASP A 401 8.43 -13.52 -8.17
N LYS A 402 9.59 -13.77 -7.55
CA LYS A 402 9.76 -14.86 -6.57
C LYS A 402 8.81 -14.74 -5.38
N GLU A 403 8.48 -13.52 -4.97
CA GLU A 403 7.57 -13.29 -3.85
C GLU A 403 6.15 -13.76 -4.18
N TYR A 404 5.64 -13.40 -5.36
CA TYR A 404 4.34 -13.89 -5.82
C TYR A 404 4.33 -15.41 -5.98
N CYS A 405 5.42 -16.00 -6.47
CA CYS A 405 5.57 -17.44 -6.55
C CYS A 405 5.48 -18.10 -5.16
N ASN A 406 6.19 -17.59 -4.18
CA ASN A 406 6.13 -18.10 -2.80
C ASN A 406 4.72 -17.98 -2.20
N GLN A 407 4.05 -16.85 -2.41
CA GLN A 407 2.66 -16.66 -1.98
C GLN A 407 1.70 -17.65 -2.65
N GLY A 408 1.89 -17.91 -3.93
CA GLY A 408 1.12 -18.90 -4.67
C GLY A 408 1.30 -20.30 -4.10
N VAL A 409 2.54 -20.69 -3.79
CA VAL A 409 2.85 -22.00 -3.18
C VAL A 409 2.20 -22.13 -1.80
N LEU A 410 2.25 -21.09 -0.96
CA LEU A 410 1.57 -21.07 0.35
C LEU A 410 0.05 -21.29 0.22
N LYS A 411 -0.58 -20.61 -0.73
CA LYS A 411 -2.00 -20.81 -1.02
C LYS A 411 -2.31 -22.26 -1.46
N LEU A 412 -1.41 -22.87 -2.26
CA LEU A 412 -1.55 -24.28 -2.66
C LEU A 412 -1.44 -25.24 -1.47
N GLU A 413 -0.52 -25.01 -0.55
CA GLU A 413 -0.38 -25.83 0.65
C GLU A 413 -1.61 -25.77 1.56
N ASN A 414 -2.17 -24.57 1.75
CA ASN A 414 -3.41 -24.40 2.50
C ASN A 414 -4.59 -25.13 1.83
N LEU A 415 -4.67 -25.04 0.50
CA LEU A 415 -5.67 -25.77 -0.26
C LEU A 415 -5.54 -27.31 -0.10
N LYS A 416 -4.31 -27.84 -0.10
CA LYS A 416 -4.04 -29.28 0.11
C LYS A 416 -4.41 -29.75 1.51
N LYS A 417 -4.23 -28.92 2.54
CA LYS A 417 -4.58 -29.24 3.94
C LYS A 417 -6.10 -29.21 4.19
N GLY A 418 -6.91 -28.76 3.23
CA GLY A 418 -8.35 -28.56 3.43
C GLY A 418 -8.67 -27.38 4.34
N GLU A 419 -7.67 -26.60 4.71
CA GLU A 419 -7.82 -25.33 5.39
C GLU A 419 -8.29 -24.34 4.31
N GLY A 420 -9.61 -24.12 4.23
CA GLY A 420 -10.16 -23.01 3.46
C GLY A 420 -9.45 -21.72 3.89
N GLU A 421 -9.43 -20.69 3.04
CA GLU A 421 -8.74 -19.42 3.31
C GLU A 421 -8.75 -19.14 4.81
N VAL A 422 -7.57 -19.22 5.45
CA VAL A 422 -7.41 -18.69 6.80
C VAL A 422 -7.68 -17.20 6.63
N GLU A 423 -8.91 -16.78 6.94
CA GLU A 423 -9.20 -15.37 7.15
C GLU A 423 -8.20 -14.91 8.20
N MET A 424 -7.18 -14.20 7.77
CA MET A 424 -6.37 -13.47 8.73
C MET A 424 -7.31 -12.46 9.37
N GLN A 425 -7.92 -12.88 10.49
CA GLN A 425 -8.64 -11.99 11.37
C GLN A 425 -7.62 -10.97 11.87
N VAL A 426 -7.53 -9.87 11.15
CA VAL A 426 -7.03 -8.63 11.72
C VAL A 426 -8.01 -8.31 12.83
N GLY A 427 -7.59 -8.59 14.08
CA GLY A 427 -8.40 -8.43 15.26
C GLY A 427 -9.08 -7.07 15.32
N GLY A 428 -10.34 -7.05 14.95
CA GLY A 428 -11.30 -6.00 15.21
C GLY A 428 -12.25 -6.52 16.29
N GLY A 429 -11.85 -6.37 17.54
CA GLY A 429 -12.77 -6.47 18.66
C GLY A 429 -13.78 -5.33 18.56
N GLY A 430 -15.00 -5.67 18.30
CA GLY A 430 -16.14 -4.78 18.35
C GLY A 430 -17.39 -5.63 18.59
N GLU A 431 -17.56 -6.07 19.84
CA GLU A 431 -18.85 -6.51 20.33
C GLU A 431 -19.82 -5.33 20.25
N GLY A 432 -20.77 -5.41 19.34
CA GLY A 432 -21.96 -4.57 19.33
C GLY A 432 -23.06 -5.29 20.08
N GLU A 433 -23.26 -4.93 21.34
CA GLU A 433 -24.51 -5.24 22.02
C GLU A 433 -25.66 -4.48 21.35
N SER A 434 -26.67 -5.23 21.01
CA SER A 434 -28.01 -4.78 20.64
C SER A 434 -28.74 -4.14 21.82
N ILE A 435 -29.27 -2.96 21.65
CA ILE A 435 -30.64 -2.57 22.07
C ILE A 435 -31.20 -1.69 20.96
#